data_9f35bf8071cb1ce007d482f3aa8d7940
#
_entry.id   9f35bf8071cb1ce007d482f3aa8d7940
#
_cell.length_a   1.000
_cell.length_b   1.000
_cell.length_c   1.000
_cell.angle_alpha   90.00
_cell.angle_beta   90.00
_cell.angle_gamma   90.00
#
_symmetry.space_group_name_H-M   'P 1'
#
loop_
_entity.id
_entity.type
_entity.pdbx_description
1 polymer ?
#
loop_
_entity_poly.entity_id
_entity_poly.type
_entity_poly.pdbx_seq_one_letter_code
_entity_poly.pdbx_strand_id
1 'polypeptide(L)'
;MDLTPKDLITELLPKTHDRNRFSNSSVGQQEANYQIIDPETKRVWGYVCIDNTQRGPGLGGIRMAKNIGLNEVRRLARAMTLKNSAACLPYGGGKAGLIANDSRFYTDPNLKGLLIEKFANALFELDNYLPAPDMGTNEYDIQRIYSCHSKKLNKETHNRGGVGRPIECGGIPIDDWGLTAHGLFSAALSLEGILENFSLNNSKIVIQGFGNVGCPTAIKLQEKGALIVGASDINRALWDSNGLDIEELSKIHKQPGGLSKYSKPVDKKFDSDKVDWLLEAPCDILIPAARPDAI
;
A
#
# COMPACT_ATOMS: atom_id res chain seq x y z
N MET A 1 -30.10 -9.29 -0.83
CA MET A 1 -28.95 -10.16 -1.11
C MET A 1 -27.93 -9.95 0.01
N ASP A 2 -27.56 -11.04 0.67
CA ASP A 2 -26.46 -11.00 1.65
C ASP A 2 -25.18 -10.59 0.94
N LEU A 3 -24.61 -9.46 1.35
CA LEU A 3 -23.40 -8.90 0.73
C LEU A 3 -22.12 -9.60 1.20
N THR A 4 -22.17 -10.19 2.37
CA THR A 4 -21.05 -10.90 2.96
C THR A 4 -21.21 -12.41 2.77
N PRO A 5 -20.11 -13.15 2.61
CA PRO A 5 -20.15 -14.60 2.60
C PRO A 5 -20.61 -15.14 3.96
N LYS A 6 -21.24 -16.31 3.98
CA LYS A 6 -21.58 -16.99 5.23
C LYS A 6 -20.30 -17.44 5.93
N ASP A 7 -19.38 -18.02 5.18
CA ASP A 7 -18.08 -18.45 5.64
C ASP A 7 -17.02 -18.28 4.53
N LEU A 8 -15.75 -18.29 4.91
CA LEU A 8 -14.63 -18.28 3.96
C LEU A 8 -13.62 -19.34 4.33
N ILE A 9 -13.11 -20.04 3.34
CA ILE A 9 -12.05 -21.03 3.47
C ILE A 9 -10.87 -20.70 2.57
N THR A 10 -9.70 -21.25 2.91
CA THR A 10 -8.46 -21.11 2.15
C THR A 10 -8.23 -22.35 1.31
N GLU A 11 -8.01 -22.19 0.03
CA GLU A 11 -7.61 -23.26 -0.89
C GLU A 11 -6.24 -22.98 -1.49
N LEU A 12 -5.33 -23.93 -1.39
CA LEU A 12 -4.01 -23.87 -2.03
C LEU A 12 -4.17 -23.96 -3.55
N LEU A 13 -3.63 -23.00 -4.26
CA LEU A 13 -3.58 -23.00 -5.72
C LEU A 13 -2.40 -23.86 -6.21
N PRO A 14 -2.54 -24.59 -7.32
CA PRO A 14 -1.44 -25.34 -7.92
C PRO A 14 -0.31 -24.38 -8.30
N LYS A 15 0.95 -24.83 -8.13
CA LYS A 15 2.11 -24.07 -8.59
C LYS A 15 2.03 -23.97 -10.11
N THR A 16 1.73 -22.78 -10.61
CA THR A 16 1.78 -22.50 -12.04
C THR A 16 3.24 -22.29 -12.43
N HIS A 17 3.73 -23.09 -13.37
CA HIS A 17 4.97 -22.80 -14.09
C HIS A 17 4.69 -21.68 -15.08
N ASP A 18 4.49 -20.49 -14.60
CA ASP A 18 4.28 -19.32 -15.45
C ASP A 18 5.63 -18.92 -16.05
N ARG A 19 5.87 -19.40 -17.29
CA ARG A 19 7.08 -19.09 -18.07
C ARG A 19 7.09 -17.66 -18.62
N ASN A 20 6.13 -16.81 -18.24
CA ASN A 20 5.96 -15.50 -18.85
C ASN A 20 6.64 -14.37 -18.07
N ARG A 21 7.64 -13.82 -18.71
CA ARG A 21 8.26 -12.47 -18.66
C ARG A 21 8.99 -11.98 -17.40
N PHE A 22 8.80 -12.53 -16.21
CA PHE A 22 9.66 -12.22 -15.06
C PHE A 22 10.62 -13.35 -14.69
N SER A 23 10.63 -14.43 -15.47
CA SER A 23 11.42 -15.64 -15.23
C SER A 23 12.91 -15.52 -15.64
N ASN A 24 13.35 -14.42 -16.18
CA ASN A 24 14.79 -14.19 -16.45
C ASN A 24 15.54 -13.60 -15.25
N SER A 25 14.87 -13.30 -14.15
CA SER A 25 15.57 -13.08 -12.90
C SER A 25 15.60 -14.40 -12.13
N SER A 26 16.75 -14.76 -11.61
CA SER A 26 17.03 -15.84 -10.67
C SER A 26 16.25 -15.75 -9.34
N VAL A 27 15.10 -15.13 -9.36
CA VAL A 27 14.22 -14.78 -8.27
C VAL A 27 13.12 -15.82 -8.23
N GLY A 28 13.25 -16.77 -7.32
CA GLY A 28 12.48 -18.01 -7.20
C GLY A 28 10.97 -17.89 -7.32
N GLN A 29 10.31 -19.01 -7.66
CA GLN A 29 8.86 -19.17 -7.59
C GLN A 29 8.37 -18.84 -6.18
N GLN A 30 7.17 -18.25 -6.07
CA GLN A 30 6.49 -18.10 -4.79
C GLN A 30 6.33 -19.46 -4.11
N GLU A 31 6.50 -19.50 -2.80
CA GLU A 31 6.39 -20.76 -2.04
C GLU A 31 4.96 -21.29 -2.07
N ALA A 32 3.96 -20.41 -1.90
CA ALA A 32 2.57 -20.79 -1.96
C ALA A 32 1.66 -19.64 -2.43
N ASN A 33 0.59 -20.00 -3.11
CA ASN A 33 -0.49 -19.10 -3.47
C ASN A 33 -1.81 -19.73 -3.04
N TYR A 34 -2.68 -18.95 -2.44
CA TYR A 34 -3.97 -19.37 -1.96
C TYR A 34 -5.08 -18.49 -2.54
N GLN A 35 -6.23 -19.09 -2.77
CA GLN A 35 -7.47 -18.35 -2.94
C GLN A 35 -8.35 -18.49 -1.69
N ILE A 36 -9.05 -17.43 -1.37
CA ILE A 36 -10.04 -17.38 -0.30
C ILE A 36 -11.40 -17.43 -0.95
N ILE A 37 -12.15 -18.48 -0.70
CA ILE A 37 -13.43 -18.73 -1.36
C ILE A 37 -14.57 -18.94 -0.37
N ASP A 38 -15.77 -18.62 -0.80
CA ASP A 38 -17.00 -19.09 -0.17
C ASP A 38 -17.24 -20.54 -0.61
N PRO A 39 -17.29 -21.50 0.32
CA PRO A 39 -17.40 -22.92 -0.03
C PRO A 39 -18.74 -23.29 -0.66
N GLU A 40 -19.82 -22.53 -0.39
CA GLU A 40 -21.15 -22.79 -0.94
C GLU A 40 -21.26 -22.25 -2.39
N THR A 41 -20.87 -20.99 -2.59
CA THR A 41 -21.05 -20.30 -3.88
C THR A 41 -19.87 -20.45 -4.83
N LYS A 42 -18.72 -20.94 -4.33
CA LYS A 42 -17.44 -21.01 -5.02
C LYS A 42 -16.90 -19.64 -5.48
N ARG A 43 -17.47 -18.57 -4.98
CA ARG A 43 -17.02 -17.21 -5.27
C ARG A 43 -15.69 -16.95 -4.60
N VAL A 44 -14.74 -16.41 -5.37
CA VAL A 44 -13.46 -15.95 -4.83
C VAL A 44 -13.65 -14.59 -4.16
N TRP A 45 -13.20 -14.47 -2.91
CA TRP A 45 -13.22 -13.28 -2.10
C TRP A 45 -11.83 -12.68 -1.87
N GLY A 46 -10.79 -13.42 -2.21
CA GLY A 46 -9.44 -12.90 -2.07
C GLY A 46 -8.36 -13.89 -2.43
N TYR A 47 -7.14 -13.44 -2.25
CA TYR A 47 -5.93 -14.23 -2.49
C TYR A 47 -4.91 -13.97 -1.39
N VAL A 48 -4.09 -14.98 -1.10
CA VAL A 48 -2.88 -14.82 -0.28
C VAL A 48 -1.71 -15.42 -1.04
N CYS A 49 -0.62 -14.70 -1.07
CA CYS A 49 0.64 -15.16 -1.64
C CYS A 49 1.74 -15.13 -0.58
N ILE A 50 2.42 -16.24 -0.39
CA ILE A 50 3.67 -16.37 0.34
C ILE A 50 4.79 -16.45 -0.69
N ASP A 51 5.57 -15.40 -0.80
CA ASP A 51 6.66 -15.34 -1.78
C ASP A 51 7.90 -16.05 -1.26
N ASN A 52 8.29 -15.80 -0.01
CA ASN A 52 9.48 -16.38 0.58
C ASN A 52 9.39 -16.37 2.12
N THR A 53 9.86 -17.47 2.75
CA THR A 53 9.89 -17.62 4.22
C THR A 53 11.29 -17.93 4.78
N GLN A 54 12.35 -17.85 3.96
CA GLN A 54 13.71 -18.18 4.39
C GLN A 54 14.22 -17.31 5.56
N ARG A 55 13.72 -16.07 5.70
CA ARG A 55 14.05 -15.17 6.81
C ARG A 55 13.04 -15.20 7.96
N GLY A 56 11.94 -15.90 7.79
CA GLY A 56 10.82 -15.97 8.72
C GLY A 56 9.48 -15.90 8.00
N PRO A 57 8.36 -15.84 8.73
CA PRO A 57 7.03 -15.84 8.12
C PRO A 57 6.86 -14.67 7.12
N GLY A 58 6.05 -14.90 6.10
CA GLY A 58 5.75 -13.92 5.06
C GLY A 58 4.96 -12.75 5.61
N LEU A 59 5.64 -11.61 5.82
CA LEU A 59 5.01 -10.37 6.28
C LEU A 59 4.52 -9.54 5.10
N GLY A 60 3.28 -9.05 5.17
CA GLY A 60 2.76 -8.09 4.21
C GLY A 60 1.31 -7.70 4.42
N GLY A 61 0.93 -6.56 3.83
CA GLY A 61 -0.37 -5.94 4.02
C GLY A 61 -1.52 -6.68 3.35
N ILE A 62 -2.73 -6.47 3.86
CA ILE A 62 -3.98 -6.90 3.24
C ILE A 62 -4.52 -5.72 2.41
N ARG A 63 -4.41 -5.80 1.10
CA ARG A 63 -5.01 -4.82 0.19
C ARG A 63 -6.48 -5.13 -0.02
N MET A 64 -7.35 -4.20 0.31
CA MET A 64 -8.77 -4.31 0.01
C MET A 64 -9.12 -3.42 -1.18
N ALA A 65 -9.56 -4.03 -2.27
CA ALA A 65 -9.87 -3.31 -3.49
C ALA A 65 -10.98 -4.01 -4.29
N LYS A 66 -11.61 -3.24 -5.18
CA LYS A 66 -12.71 -3.75 -6.02
C LYS A 66 -12.27 -4.88 -6.96
N ASN A 67 -11.07 -4.76 -7.53
CA ASN A 67 -10.61 -5.63 -8.63
C ASN A 67 -9.21 -6.21 -8.37
N ILE A 68 -8.88 -6.50 -7.11
CA ILE A 68 -7.58 -7.10 -6.82
C ILE A 68 -7.51 -8.53 -7.34
N GLY A 69 -6.44 -8.86 -8.06
CA GLY A 69 -6.21 -10.18 -8.63
C GLY A 69 -4.95 -10.87 -8.11
N LEU A 70 -4.86 -12.18 -8.33
CA LEU A 70 -3.73 -13.00 -7.88
C LEU A 70 -2.38 -12.46 -8.36
N ASN A 71 -2.28 -12.03 -9.62
CA ASN A 71 -1.00 -11.54 -10.17
C ASN A 71 -0.51 -10.25 -9.48
N GLU A 72 -1.42 -9.35 -9.11
CA GLU A 72 -1.07 -8.18 -8.32
C GLU A 72 -0.58 -8.57 -6.93
N VAL A 73 -1.30 -9.48 -6.25
CA VAL A 73 -0.91 -9.98 -4.91
C VAL A 73 0.47 -10.63 -4.95
N ARG A 74 0.78 -11.43 -5.99
CA ARG A 74 2.11 -12.06 -6.19
C ARG A 74 3.23 -11.03 -6.35
N ARG A 75 3.04 -10.00 -7.18
CA ARG A 75 4.05 -8.93 -7.36
C ARG A 75 4.29 -8.17 -6.06
N LEU A 76 3.22 -7.87 -5.33
CA LEU A 76 3.31 -7.18 -4.04
C LEU A 76 3.98 -8.06 -2.96
N ALA A 77 3.70 -9.36 -2.92
CA ALA A 77 4.38 -10.30 -2.01
C ALA A 77 5.89 -10.33 -2.28
N ARG A 78 6.29 -10.34 -3.56
CA ARG A 78 7.68 -10.25 -3.97
C ARG A 78 8.34 -8.93 -3.54
N ALA A 79 7.66 -7.82 -3.72
CA ALA A 79 8.12 -6.53 -3.24
C ALA A 79 8.34 -6.52 -1.71
N MET A 80 7.46 -7.21 -0.96
CA MET A 80 7.62 -7.37 0.49
C MET A 80 8.84 -8.21 0.86
N THR A 81 9.15 -9.29 0.14
CA THR A 81 10.40 -10.06 0.34
C THR A 81 11.62 -9.15 0.22
N LEU A 82 11.69 -8.37 -0.86
CA LEU A 82 12.81 -7.46 -1.10
C LEU A 82 12.88 -6.34 -0.06
N LYS A 83 11.75 -5.74 0.29
CA LYS A 83 11.64 -4.68 1.29
C LYS A 83 12.08 -5.16 2.68
N ASN A 84 11.58 -6.30 3.14
CA ASN A 84 11.93 -6.86 4.45
C ASN A 84 13.41 -7.26 4.50
N SER A 85 13.94 -7.81 3.39
CA SER A 85 15.35 -8.16 3.28
C SER A 85 16.25 -6.93 3.30
N ALA A 86 15.92 -5.89 2.54
CA ALA A 86 16.67 -4.64 2.51
C ALA A 86 16.72 -3.95 3.88
N ALA A 87 15.64 -4.06 4.67
CA ALA A 87 15.55 -3.55 6.02
C ALA A 87 16.16 -4.51 7.09
N CYS A 88 16.76 -5.62 6.67
CA CYS A 88 17.33 -6.65 7.55
C CYS A 88 16.33 -7.23 8.58
N LEU A 89 15.03 -7.21 8.28
CA LEU A 89 14.00 -7.74 9.17
C LEU A 89 14.00 -9.27 9.17
N PRO A 90 13.62 -9.93 10.29
CA PRO A 90 13.52 -11.37 10.41
C PRO A 90 12.20 -11.89 9.81
N TYR A 91 11.82 -11.40 8.64
CA TYR A 91 10.59 -11.75 7.94
C TYR A 91 10.84 -12.03 6.47
N GLY A 92 10.08 -12.96 5.94
CA GLY A 92 9.94 -13.17 4.52
C GLY A 92 8.94 -12.20 3.89
N GLY A 93 8.48 -12.49 2.68
CA GLY A 93 7.48 -11.70 1.98
C GLY A 93 6.16 -12.43 1.80
N GLY A 94 5.09 -11.78 2.20
CA GLY A 94 3.73 -12.22 1.97
C GLY A 94 2.84 -11.05 1.54
N LYS A 95 1.68 -11.35 1.01
CA LYS A 95 0.65 -10.36 0.66
C LYS A 95 -0.71 -10.99 0.62
N ALA A 96 -1.73 -10.25 1.03
CA ALA A 96 -3.11 -10.65 0.80
C ALA A 96 -3.88 -9.59 0.00
N GLY A 97 -4.86 -10.07 -0.76
CA GLY A 97 -5.83 -9.25 -1.46
C GLY A 97 -7.23 -9.65 -1.03
N LEU A 98 -8.06 -8.69 -0.63
CA LEU A 98 -9.46 -8.86 -0.28
C LEU A 98 -10.32 -8.14 -1.31
N ILE A 99 -11.19 -8.89 -1.99
CA ILE A 99 -12.07 -8.36 -3.03
C ILE A 99 -13.30 -7.74 -2.38
N ALA A 100 -13.43 -6.41 -2.51
CA ALA A 100 -14.55 -5.63 -2.00
C ALA A 100 -15.20 -4.86 -3.17
N ASN A 101 -15.98 -5.55 -3.99
CA ASN A 101 -16.56 -5.01 -5.22
C ASN A 101 -17.83 -4.19 -5.02
N ASP A 102 -18.35 -4.06 -3.80
CA ASP A 102 -19.47 -3.19 -3.44
C ASP A 102 -18.98 -1.96 -2.68
N SER A 103 -19.44 -0.78 -3.07
CA SER A 103 -19.03 0.50 -2.45
C SER A 103 -19.37 0.59 -0.97
N ARG A 104 -20.39 -0.14 -0.50
CA ARG A 104 -20.78 -0.18 0.91
C ARG A 104 -19.70 -0.73 1.84
N PHE A 105 -18.79 -1.58 1.35
CA PHE A 105 -17.63 -2.02 2.13
C PHE A 105 -16.66 -0.88 2.48
N TYR A 106 -16.75 0.26 1.81
CA TYR A 106 -15.92 1.43 2.08
C TYR A 106 -16.65 2.53 2.86
N THR A 107 -17.98 2.46 2.93
CA THR A 107 -18.83 3.49 3.56
C THR A 107 -19.53 3.02 4.82
N ASP A 108 -19.67 1.69 5.02
CA ASP A 108 -20.28 1.08 6.20
C ASP A 108 -19.20 0.31 7.00
N PRO A 109 -18.74 0.85 8.15
CA PRO A 109 -17.73 0.21 8.99
C PRO A 109 -18.16 -1.14 9.55
N ASN A 110 -19.47 -1.36 9.77
CA ASN A 110 -19.98 -2.63 10.30
C ASN A 110 -19.91 -3.72 9.23
N LEU A 111 -20.33 -3.39 8.00
CA LEU A 111 -20.27 -4.30 6.86
C LEU A 111 -18.82 -4.66 6.52
N LYS A 112 -17.92 -3.67 6.51
CA LYS A 112 -16.48 -3.88 6.36
C LYS A 112 -15.94 -4.79 7.45
N GLY A 113 -16.29 -4.50 8.72
CA GLY A 113 -15.84 -5.28 9.87
C GLY A 113 -16.24 -6.74 9.77
N LEU A 114 -17.48 -7.03 9.35
CA LEU A 114 -17.95 -8.39 9.16
C LEU A 114 -17.16 -9.14 8.05
N LEU A 115 -16.88 -8.46 6.93
CA LEU A 115 -16.07 -9.04 5.85
C LEU A 115 -14.65 -9.35 6.34
N ILE A 116 -14.02 -8.44 7.09
CA ILE A 116 -12.69 -8.63 7.68
C ILE A 116 -12.68 -9.82 8.66
N GLU A 117 -13.72 -10.00 9.48
CA GLU A 117 -13.82 -11.16 10.40
C GLU A 117 -13.92 -12.49 9.66
N LYS A 118 -14.71 -12.54 8.58
CA LYS A 118 -14.79 -13.73 7.72
C LYS A 118 -13.44 -14.04 7.07
N PHE A 119 -12.77 -13.01 6.57
CA PHE A 119 -11.44 -13.14 5.97
C PHE A 119 -10.40 -13.58 7.02
N ALA A 120 -10.44 -13.04 8.24
CA ALA A 120 -9.59 -13.46 9.35
C ALA A 120 -9.72 -14.95 9.67
N ASN A 121 -10.95 -15.47 9.63
CA ASN A 121 -11.20 -16.89 9.86
C ASN A 121 -10.50 -17.79 8.82
N ALA A 122 -10.49 -17.37 7.56
CA ALA A 122 -9.76 -18.08 6.51
C ALA A 122 -8.24 -17.96 6.65
N LEU A 123 -7.74 -16.78 7.04
CA LEU A 123 -6.31 -16.55 7.27
C LEU A 123 -5.75 -17.36 8.46
N PHE A 124 -6.60 -17.75 9.39
CA PHE A 124 -6.19 -18.50 10.59
C PHE A 124 -5.46 -19.81 10.28
N GLU A 125 -5.79 -20.43 9.16
CA GLU A 125 -5.18 -21.68 8.69
C GLU A 125 -3.77 -21.48 8.07
N LEU A 126 -3.32 -20.23 7.92
CA LEU A 126 -2.04 -19.89 7.30
C LEU A 126 -0.99 -19.51 8.35
N ASP A 127 -0.26 -20.49 8.85
CA ASP A 127 0.77 -20.28 9.87
C ASP A 127 1.94 -19.39 9.43
N ASN A 128 2.19 -19.30 8.12
CA ASN A 128 3.34 -18.61 7.54
C ASN A 128 3.03 -17.22 7.02
N TYR A 129 1.84 -16.67 7.30
CA TYR A 129 1.46 -15.33 6.88
C TYR A 129 1.22 -14.40 8.08
N LEU A 130 1.88 -13.24 8.06
CA LEU A 130 1.68 -12.16 9.03
C LEU A 130 1.01 -10.96 8.35
N PRO A 131 -0.25 -10.65 8.69
CA PRO A 131 -0.97 -9.53 8.09
C PRO A 131 -0.48 -8.18 8.61
N ALA A 132 -0.58 -7.17 7.75
CA ALA A 132 -0.36 -5.76 8.05
C ALA A 132 -1.44 -4.91 7.33
N PRO A 133 -1.61 -3.62 7.65
CA PRO A 133 -2.45 -2.73 6.87
C PRO A 133 -1.87 -2.48 5.46
N ASP A 134 -2.76 -2.17 4.52
CA ASP A 134 -2.44 -1.66 3.18
C ASP A 134 -3.64 -0.85 2.66
N MET A 135 -3.61 -0.44 1.40
CA MET A 135 -4.72 0.28 0.78
C MET A 135 -6.06 -0.42 1.02
N GLY A 136 -7.04 0.33 1.48
CA GLY A 136 -8.38 -0.16 1.80
C GLY A 136 -8.53 -0.80 3.19
N THR A 137 -7.43 -1.11 3.89
CA THR A 137 -7.43 -1.57 5.28
C THR A 137 -6.63 -0.60 6.18
N ASN A 138 -6.85 -0.68 7.47
CA ASN A 138 -6.17 0.14 8.48
C ASN A 138 -5.80 -0.70 9.72
N GLU A 139 -5.22 -0.05 10.71
CA GLU A 139 -4.78 -0.67 11.96
C GLU A 139 -5.92 -1.37 12.72
N TYR A 140 -7.13 -0.79 12.70
CA TYR A 140 -8.31 -1.37 13.36
C TYR A 140 -8.80 -2.64 12.66
N ASP A 141 -8.69 -2.73 11.33
CA ASP A 141 -8.97 -3.95 10.58
C ASP A 141 -8.00 -5.07 10.96
N ILE A 142 -6.71 -4.74 11.10
CA ILE A 142 -5.69 -5.70 11.54
C ILE A 142 -5.93 -6.11 13.00
N GLN A 143 -6.25 -5.18 13.88
CA GLN A 143 -6.63 -5.50 15.27
C GLN A 143 -7.82 -6.45 15.32
N ARG A 144 -8.81 -6.29 14.44
CA ARG A 144 -9.96 -7.18 14.34
C ARG A 144 -9.54 -8.61 13.94
N ILE A 145 -8.61 -8.76 13.01
CA ILE A 145 -8.04 -10.07 12.64
C ILE A 145 -7.38 -10.74 13.84
N TYR A 146 -6.57 -10.00 14.60
CA TYR A 146 -5.96 -10.49 15.83
C TYR A 146 -6.97 -10.97 16.84
N SER A 147 -8.01 -10.17 17.05
CA SER A 147 -9.05 -10.50 18.00
C SER A 147 -9.79 -11.79 17.61
N CYS A 148 -10.02 -12.01 16.32
CA CYS A 148 -10.59 -13.26 15.81
C CYS A 148 -9.66 -14.46 16.08
N HIS A 149 -8.37 -14.32 15.79
CA HIS A 149 -7.39 -15.37 16.02
C HIS A 149 -7.20 -15.68 17.50
N SER A 150 -7.15 -14.66 18.36
CA SER A 150 -7.05 -14.82 19.82
C SER A 150 -8.24 -15.57 20.41
N LYS A 151 -9.45 -15.25 19.95
CA LYS A 151 -10.67 -15.97 20.37
C LYS A 151 -10.62 -17.45 20.00
N LYS A 152 -10.20 -17.78 18.77
CA LYS A 152 -10.07 -19.17 18.31
C LYS A 152 -9.05 -19.96 19.12
N LEU A 153 -7.94 -19.33 19.51
CA LEU A 153 -6.87 -19.99 20.28
C LEU A 153 -7.14 -20.02 21.77
N ASN A 154 -8.20 -19.35 22.25
CA ASN A 154 -8.46 -19.12 23.67
C ASN A 154 -7.22 -18.60 24.43
N LYS A 155 -6.44 -17.74 23.78
CA LYS A 155 -5.21 -17.13 24.28
C LYS A 155 -5.16 -15.68 23.82
N GLU A 156 -4.69 -14.81 24.70
CA GLU A 156 -4.31 -13.45 24.28
C GLU A 156 -3.03 -13.55 23.43
N THR A 157 -3.20 -13.67 22.12
CA THR A 157 -2.09 -13.82 21.17
C THR A 157 -1.60 -12.47 20.68
N HIS A 158 -1.10 -11.65 21.57
CA HIS A 158 -0.41 -10.40 21.19
C HIS A 158 0.80 -10.65 20.27
N ASN A 159 1.30 -11.88 20.21
CA ASN A 159 2.52 -12.24 19.49
C ASN A 159 2.32 -12.91 18.13
N ARG A 160 1.13 -13.34 17.75
CA ARG A 160 0.85 -13.90 16.41
C ARG A 160 0.21 -12.88 15.49
N GLY A 161 0.48 -11.71 15.76
CA GLY A 161 -0.27 -10.82 15.08
C GLY A 161 0.39 -10.20 13.92
N GLY A 162 0.32 -9.33 13.19
CA GLY A 162 0.87 -8.57 12.16
C GLY A 162 1.46 -7.27 12.68
N VAL A 163 1.87 -6.51 11.77
CA VAL A 163 2.38 -5.17 11.96
C VAL A 163 1.22 -4.18 11.74
N GLY A 164 1.30 -3.01 12.39
CA GLY A 164 0.29 -1.97 12.21
C GLY A 164 -0.95 -2.20 13.08
N ARG A 165 -0.74 -2.25 14.39
CA ARG A 165 -1.81 -2.23 15.38
C ARG A 165 -2.13 -0.79 15.79
N PRO A 166 -3.35 -0.51 16.27
CA PRO A 166 -3.67 0.77 16.89
C PRO A 166 -2.78 1.08 18.10
N ILE A 167 -2.61 2.36 18.44
CA ILE A 167 -1.75 2.82 19.54
C ILE A 167 -2.18 2.20 20.87
N GLU A 168 -3.48 2.15 21.15
CA GLU A 168 -4.07 1.55 22.35
C GLU A 168 -3.81 0.05 22.48
N CYS A 169 -3.41 -0.60 21.37
CA CYS A 169 -3.00 -2.00 21.33
C CYS A 169 -1.48 -2.18 21.25
N GLY A 170 -0.71 -1.15 21.59
CA GLY A 170 0.76 -1.16 21.56
C GLY A 170 1.36 -1.01 20.16
N GLY A 171 0.61 -0.47 19.21
CA GLY A 171 1.08 -0.10 17.87
C GLY A 171 1.70 1.29 17.82
N ILE A 172 2.11 1.71 16.63
CA ILE A 172 2.58 3.06 16.32
C ILE A 172 1.72 3.65 15.18
N PRO A 173 1.40 4.96 15.23
CA PRO A 173 0.57 5.61 14.22
C PRO A 173 1.39 5.89 12.95
N ILE A 174 1.54 4.90 12.11
CA ILE A 174 2.42 4.91 10.93
C ILE A 174 2.09 6.08 10.00
N ASP A 175 0.81 6.28 9.72
CA ASP A 175 0.34 7.34 8.82
C ASP A 175 0.45 8.73 9.47
N ASP A 176 0.07 8.87 10.75
CA ASP A 176 0.12 10.16 11.46
C ASP A 176 1.56 10.65 11.64
N TRP A 177 2.50 9.74 11.87
CA TRP A 177 3.93 10.07 11.94
C TRP A 177 4.58 10.19 10.55
N GLY A 178 3.86 9.85 9.49
CA GLY A 178 4.36 9.90 8.13
C GLY A 178 5.59 9.01 7.90
N LEU A 179 5.62 7.82 8.49
CA LEU A 179 6.80 6.94 8.43
C LEU A 179 7.13 6.49 7.01
N THR A 180 6.12 6.24 6.18
CA THR A 180 6.34 5.93 4.75
C THR A 180 6.98 7.10 4.01
N ALA A 181 6.50 8.33 4.28
CA ALA A 181 7.06 9.54 3.71
C ALA A 181 8.50 9.78 4.21
N HIS A 182 8.78 9.46 5.48
CA HIS A 182 10.15 9.55 6.02
C HIS A 182 11.09 8.58 5.30
N GLY A 183 10.63 7.38 4.97
CA GLY A 183 11.41 6.42 4.17
C GLY A 183 11.75 6.95 2.78
N LEU A 184 10.76 7.54 2.07
CA LEU A 184 11.00 8.18 0.78
C LEU A 184 11.95 9.38 0.87
N PHE A 185 11.76 10.22 1.87
CA PHE A 185 12.64 11.35 2.15
C PHE A 185 14.09 10.89 2.40
N SER A 186 14.28 9.85 3.23
CA SER A 186 15.61 9.30 3.52
C SER A 186 16.27 8.69 2.28
N ALA A 187 15.50 8.03 1.42
CA ALA A 187 15.99 7.52 0.14
C ALA A 187 16.44 8.67 -0.79
N ALA A 188 15.63 9.72 -0.91
CA ALA A 188 16.00 10.90 -1.69
C ALA A 188 17.25 11.62 -1.13
N LEU A 189 17.34 11.76 0.18
CA LEU A 189 18.51 12.36 0.84
C LEU A 189 19.78 11.54 0.60
N SER A 190 19.69 10.21 0.53
CA SER A 190 20.83 9.33 0.27
C SER A 190 21.44 9.54 -1.11
N LEU A 191 20.70 10.11 -2.07
CA LEU A 191 21.21 10.42 -3.41
C LEU A 191 22.35 11.46 -3.37
N GLU A 192 22.36 12.38 -2.37
CA GLU A 192 23.44 13.35 -2.21
C GLU A 192 24.80 12.70 -1.93
N GLY A 193 24.80 11.49 -1.34
CA GLY A 193 26.02 10.72 -1.09
C GLY A 193 26.39 9.73 -2.20
N ILE A 194 25.48 9.50 -3.16
CA ILE A 194 25.65 8.48 -4.21
C ILE A 194 25.91 9.12 -5.58
N LEU A 195 25.24 10.21 -5.88
CA LEU A 195 25.31 10.90 -7.17
C LEU A 195 26.26 12.09 -7.08
N GLU A 196 27.27 12.11 -7.96
CA GLU A 196 28.16 13.26 -8.07
C GLU A 196 27.37 14.51 -8.50
N ASN A 197 27.64 15.63 -7.85
CA ASN A 197 27.04 16.94 -8.15
C ASN A 197 25.51 17.01 -7.99
N PHE A 198 24.90 16.08 -7.26
CA PHE A 198 23.48 16.13 -6.92
C PHE A 198 23.28 16.72 -5.51
N SER A 199 22.31 17.63 -5.38
CA SER A 199 21.82 18.12 -4.10
C SER A 199 20.30 18.21 -4.11
N LEU A 200 19.65 17.88 -3.00
CA LEU A 200 18.21 18.10 -2.83
C LEU A 200 17.86 19.59 -2.85
N ASN A 201 18.78 20.47 -2.39
CA ASN A 201 18.55 21.91 -2.43
C ASN A 201 18.44 22.37 -3.87
N ASN A 202 17.33 23.03 -4.21
CA ASN A 202 16.92 23.47 -5.55
C ASN A 202 16.63 22.33 -6.56
N SER A 203 16.65 21.03 -6.16
CA SER A 203 16.22 19.97 -7.04
C SER A 203 14.71 20.06 -7.32
N LYS A 204 14.32 19.79 -8.57
CA LYS A 204 12.93 19.81 -9.03
C LYS A 204 12.31 18.43 -8.82
N ILE A 205 11.25 18.38 -8.05
CA ILE A 205 10.59 17.11 -7.66
C ILE A 205 9.16 17.08 -8.14
N VAL A 206 8.77 15.97 -8.74
CA VAL A 206 7.39 15.65 -9.11
C VAL A 206 6.89 14.51 -8.26
N ILE A 207 5.67 14.65 -7.72
CA ILE A 207 5.02 13.66 -6.85
C ILE A 207 3.67 13.26 -7.45
N GLN A 208 3.58 12.04 -7.95
CA GLN A 208 2.31 11.45 -8.37
C GLN A 208 1.59 10.87 -7.15
N GLY A 209 0.41 11.40 -6.83
CA GLY A 209 -0.35 11.00 -5.66
C GLY A 209 -0.05 11.85 -4.42
N PHE A 210 -0.85 12.91 -4.23
CA PHE A 210 -0.69 13.84 -3.10
C PHE A 210 -1.61 13.49 -1.93
N GLY A 211 -1.49 12.24 -1.44
CA GLY A 211 -2.24 11.67 -0.31
C GLY A 211 -1.40 11.52 0.96
N ASN A 212 -1.71 10.47 1.77
CA ASN A 212 -1.04 10.18 3.07
C ASN A 212 0.48 9.97 2.95
N VAL A 213 0.98 9.64 1.77
CA VAL A 213 2.42 9.47 1.52
C VAL A 213 3.01 10.70 0.82
N GLY A 214 2.39 11.15 -0.28
CA GLY A 214 2.94 12.21 -1.11
C GLY A 214 2.99 13.57 -0.41
N CYS A 215 1.93 13.96 0.30
CA CYS A 215 1.88 15.25 1.00
C CYS A 215 2.99 15.39 2.07
N PRO A 216 3.14 14.49 3.06
CA PRO A 216 4.22 14.61 4.03
C PRO A 216 5.61 14.42 3.42
N THR A 217 5.75 13.70 2.30
CA THR A 217 7.01 13.63 1.56
C THR A 217 7.37 14.99 0.95
N ALA A 218 6.41 15.67 0.33
CA ALA A 218 6.60 17.01 -0.22
C ALA A 218 7.07 18.01 0.83
N ILE A 219 6.43 18.01 2.00
CA ILE A 219 6.79 18.89 3.12
C ILE A 219 8.25 18.66 3.54
N LYS A 220 8.63 17.40 3.79
CA LYS A 220 10.00 17.06 4.22
C LYS A 220 11.08 17.42 3.18
N LEU A 221 10.78 17.23 1.90
CA LEU A 221 11.70 17.59 0.82
C LEU A 221 11.83 19.12 0.66
N GLN A 222 10.72 19.84 0.78
CA GLN A 222 10.73 21.31 0.74
C GLN A 222 11.53 21.90 1.92
N GLU A 223 11.43 21.31 3.13
CA GLU A 223 12.24 21.71 4.29
C GLU A 223 13.75 21.56 4.05
N LYS A 224 14.16 20.71 3.09
CA LYS A 224 15.54 20.57 2.62
C LYS A 224 15.89 21.46 1.43
N GLY A 225 15.00 22.35 1.05
CA GLY A 225 15.21 23.28 -0.04
C GLY A 225 14.89 22.72 -1.43
N ALA A 226 14.27 21.53 -1.53
CA ALA A 226 13.79 21.03 -2.81
C ALA A 226 12.59 21.82 -3.30
N LEU A 227 12.45 21.91 -4.62
CA LEU A 227 11.37 22.60 -5.30
C LEU A 227 10.35 21.58 -5.80
N ILE A 228 9.18 21.52 -5.17
CA ILE A 228 8.13 20.61 -5.61
C ILE A 228 7.42 21.26 -6.81
N VAL A 229 7.83 20.86 -8.01
CA VAL A 229 7.33 21.43 -9.26
C VAL A 229 6.06 20.77 -9.78
N GLY A 230 5.75 19.54 -9.31
CA GLY A 230 4.55 18.85 -9.76
C GLY A 230 3.91 18.01 -8.67
N ALA A 231 2.57 17.99 -8.64
CA ALA A 231 1.77 17.17 -7.74
C ALA A 231 0.48 16.73 -8.44
N SER A 232 0.02 15.50 -8.17
CA SER A 232 -1.29 15.04 -8.64
C SER A 232 -2.06 14.26 -7.59
N ASP A 233 -3.39 14.29 -7.71
CA ASP A 233 -4.32 13.37 -7.09
C ASP A 233 -5.23 12.73 -8.16
N ILE A 234 -6.30 12.04 -7.75
CA ILE A 234 -7.26 11.42 -8.70
C ILE A 234 -8.06 12.45 -9.51
N ASN A 235 -8.09 13.69 -9.09
CA ASN A 235 -8.91 14.74 -9.67
C ASN A 235 -8.10 15.68 -10.58
N ARG A 236 -6.84 15.92 -10.24
CA ARG A 236 -6.04 16.96 -10.91
C ARG A 236 -4.55 16.71 -10.83
N ALA A 237 -3.84 17.10 -11.90
CA ALA A 237 -2.40 17.29 -11.91
C ALA A 237 -2.05 18.77 -12.07
N LEU A 238 -1.07 19.23 -11.28
CA LEU A 238 -0.53 20.59 -11.25
C LEU A 238 0.96 20.54 -11.53
N TRP A 239 1.46 21.46 -12.33
CA TRP A 239 2.89 21.64 -12.57
C TRP A 239 3.24 23.11 -12.71
N ASP A 240 4.28 23.56 -12.00
CA ASP A 240 4.81 24.90 -12.05
C ASP A 240 6.33 24.87 -11.97
N SER A 241 7.00 25.49 -12.93
CA SER A 241 8.47 25.54 -13.01
C SER A 241 9.13 26.26 -11.83
N ASN A 242 8.39 27.13 -11.14
CA ASN A 242 8.83 27.90 -9.97
C ASN A 242 8.47 27.21 -8.64
N GLY A 243 7.78 26.07 -8.69
CA GLY A 243 7.35 25.29 -7.53
C GLY A 243 5.93 25.62 -7.06
N LEU A 244 5.29 24.60 -6.55
CA LEU A 244 3.94 24.64 -6.00
C LEU A 244 3.94 25.12 -4.54
N ASP A 245 2.87 25.80 -4.12
CA ASP A 245 2.66 26.13 -2.71
C ASP A 245 2.24 24.89 -1.92
N ILE A 246 3.19 24.29 -1.23
CA ILE A 246 2.97 23.06 -0.45
C ILE A 246 2.13 23.32 0.80
N GLU A 247 2.17 24.54 1.36
CA GLU A 247 1.32 24.91 2.48
C GLU A 247 -0.16 24.90 2.08
N GLU A 248 -0.52 25.49 0.94
CA GLU A 248 -1.88 25.42 0.41
C GLU A 248 -2.28 23.98 0.07
N LEU A 249 -1.44 23.24 -0.65
CA LEU A 249 -1.69 21.86 -1.02
C LEU A 249 -1.93 20.97 0.21
N SER A 250 -1.17 21.16 1.28
CA SER A 250 -1.33 20.40 2.53
C SER A 250 -2.67 20.64 3.23
N LYS A 251 -3.26 21.82 3.06
CA LYS A 251 -4.57 22.17 3.63
C LYS A 251 -5.73 21.59 2.85
N ILE A 252 -5.58 21.41 1.54
CA ILE A 252 -6.68 21.03 0.65
C ILE A 252 -6.70 19.53 0.29
N HIS A 253 -5.57 18.82 0.35
CA HIS A 253 -5.46 17.44 -0.18
C HIS A 253 -6.45 16.44 0.43
N LYS A 254 -6.85 16.61 1.69
CA LYS A 254 -7.85 15.78 2.38
C LYS A 254 -9.29 16.26 2.23
N GLN A 255 -9.49 17.43 1.62
CA GLN A 255 -10.83 17.97 1.41
C GLN A 255 -11.50 17.35 0.18
N PRO A 256 -12.84 17.28 0.12
CA PRO A 256 -13.56 16.88 -1.09
C PRO A 256 -13.10 17.72 -2.29
N GLY A 257 -12.70 17.07 -3.39
CA GLY A 257 -12.14 17.72 -4.57
C GLY A 257 -10.61 17.90 -4.55
N GLY A 258 -9.95 17.71 -3.41
CA GLY A 258 -8.48 17.68 -3.31
C GLY A 258 -7.77 18.82 -4.04
N LEU A 259 -6.81 18.46 -4.89
CA LEU A 259 -6.00 19.41 -5.67
C LEU A 259 -6.79 20.25 -6.67
N SER A 260 -8.06 19.91 -6.96
CA SER A 260 -8.93 20.77 -7.77
C SER A 260 -9.23 22.11 -7.13
N LYS A 261 -9.02 22.23 -5.80
CA LYS A 261 -9.22 23.47 -5.03
C LYS A 261 -8.00 24.39 -5.00
N TYR A 262 -6.89 23.98 -5.58
CA TYR A 262 -5.68 24.81 -5.62
C TYR A 262 -5.96 26.10 -6.37
N SER A 263 -5.70 27.24 -5.70
CA SER A 263 -6.15 28.56 -6.15
C SER A 263 -5.08 29.36 -6.89
N LYS A 264 -3.80 29.04 -6.66
CA LYS A 264 -2.71 29.81 -7.27
C LYS A 264 -2.54 29.48 -8.75
N PRO A 265 -2.07 30.44 -9.55
CA PRO A 265 -1.73 30.18 -10.94
C PRO A 265 -0.59 29.16 -11.02
N VAL A 266 -0.61 28.34 -12.06
CA VAL A 266 0.43 27.35 -12.38
C VAL A 266 0.66 27.32 -13.89
N ASP A 267 1.86 26.90 -14.31
CA ASP A 267 2.22 26.79 -15.73
C ASP A 267 1.31 25.80 -16.46
N LYS A 268 1.00 24.66 -15.82
CA LYS A 268 0.13 23.63 -16.39
C LYS A 268 -0.77 22.99 -15.33
N LYS A 269 -2.00 22.74 -15.71
CA LYS A 269 -2.95 21.94 -14.93
C LYS A 269 -3.77 21.03 -15.84
N PHE A 270 -4.03 19.81 -15.38
CA PHE A 270 -4.83 18.82 -16.09
C PHE A 270 -5.86 18.21 -15.16
N ASP A 271 -7.03 17.93 -15.69
CA ASP A 271 -8.11 17.25 -14.97
C ASP A 271 -7.89 15.72 -14.96
N SER A 272 -8.78 15.00 -14.32
CA SER A 272 -8.66 13.56 -13.99
C SER A 272 -8.34 12.64 -15.18
N ASP A 273 -8.72 13.01 -16.39
CA ASP A 273 -8.47 12.24 -17.62
C ASP A 273 -7.00 12.29 -18.10
N LYS A 274 -6.22 13.26 -17.61
CA LYS A 274 -4.83 13.51 -18.03
C LYS A 274 -3.84 13.64 -16.87
N VAL A 275 -4.17 13.15 -15.69
CA VAL A 275 -3.26 13.25 -14.51
C VAL A 275 -1.95 12.52 -14.71
N ASP A 276 -1.95 11.45 -15.52
CA ASP A 276 -0.74 10.67 -15.81
C ASP A 276 0.29 11.44 -16.65
N TRP A 277 -0.08 12.57 -17.28
CA TRP A 277 0.89 13.48 -17.90
C TRP A 277 2.02 13.89 -16.94
N LEU A 278 1.72 13.96 -15.65
CA LEU A 278 2.70 14.35 -14.64
C LEU A 278 3.92 13.41 -14.58
N LEU A 279 3.78 12.15 -15.00
CA LEU A 279 4.89 11.19 -15.07
C LEU A 279 5.93 11.56 -16.14
N GLU A 280 5.55 12.38 -17.13
CA GLU A 280 6.43 12.86 -18.20
C GLU A 280 6.93 14.30 -17.93
N ALA A 281 6.53 14.90 -16.80
CA ALA A 281 6.89 16.28 -16.48
C ALA A 281 8.40 16.41 -16.17
N PRO A 282 9.05 17.51 -16.61
CA PRO A 282 10.46 17.73 -16.31
C PRO A 282 10.72 17.82 -14.80
N CYS A 283 11.63 16.98 -14.30
CA CYS A 283 12.05 16.94 -12.90
C CYS A 283 13.41 16.25 -12.74
N ASP A 284 14.04 16.46 -11.59
CA ASP A 284 15.27 15.75 -11.19
C ASP A 284 14.92 14.44 -10.45
N ILE A 285 13.80 14.45 -9.69
CA ILE A 285 13.27 13.28 -9.00
C ILE A 285 11.78 13.12 -9.27
N LEU A 286 11.38 11.93 -9.71
CA LEU A 286 9.98 11.52 -9.80
C LEU A 286 9.63 10.56 -8.65
N ILE A 287 8.59 10.88 -7.89
CA ILE A 287 8.08 10.07 -6.78
C ILE A 287 6.68 9.55 -7.11
N PRO A 288 6.54 8.30 -7.58
CA PRO A 288 5.25 7.68 -7.78
C PRO A 288 4.71 7.18 -6.43
N ALA A 289 3.76 7.92 -5.84
CA ALA A 289 3.16 7.64 -4.53
C ALA A 289 1.64 7.41 -4.60
N ALA A 290 1.08 7.14 -5.79
CA ALA A 290 -0.35 6.98 -5.99
C ALA A 290 -0.81 5.52 -5.99
N ARG A 291 -0.26 4.72 -6.89
CA ARG A 291 -0.70 3.33 -7.15
C ARG A 291 0.48 2.47 -7.61
N PRO A 292 0.41 1.14 -7.45
CA PRO A 292 1.39 0.25 -8.04
C PRO A 292 1.29 0.28 -9.57
N ASP A 293 2.38 -0.13 -10.22
CA ASP A 293 2.45 -0.23 -11.68
C ASP A 293 2.10 1.11 -12.39
N ALA A 294 2.50 2.24 -11.81
CA ALA A 294 2.26 3.56 -12.36
C ALA A 294 3.26 3.93 -13.48
N ILE A 295 4.40 3.24 -13.51
CA ILE A 295 5.50 3.40 -14.48
C ILE A 295 5.77 2.06 -15.14
#